data_9894f4d42d3c5b40fe5dd4cc487d7bc8
#
_entry.id   9894f4d42d3c5b40fe5dd4cc487d7bc8
#
_cell.length_a   1.000
_cell.length_b   1.000
_cell.length_c   1.000
_cell.angle_alpha   90.00
_cell.angle_beta   90.00
_cell.angle_gamma   90.00
#
_symmetry.space_group_name_H-M   'P 1'
#
loop_
_entity.id
_entity.type
_entity.pdbx_description
1 polymer ?
#
loop_
_entity_poly.entity_id
_entity_poly.type
_entity_poly.pdbx_seq_one_letter_code
_entity_poly.pdbx_strand_id
1 'polypeptide(L)'
;MLHIRKVVAALSVGALLSGCGGGNGASNLLPGFPIQVPMQAFYTTGFTSPTLSASGIAAGSTITPGTGTEVITINAATASSTFTAAGTSLQSTYTIIPSSTVQTTSGSVYLSPVATTAGTYYFNSGYSPTGYIDSNGNYCKTINLYGFPATLTAQQSGIIATYNCYSNYSAGVFSGTVSTQQLNYATFAGSSTATPPTNLNLVLTNTTYSGSVISPGQIVSNVYQTFVITSTGTNTATASLIKTESQFTSGGLAWDITFQ
;
A
#
# COMPACT_ATOMS: atom_id res chain seq x y z
N MET A 1 -7.07 -37.52 -14.25
CA MET A 1 -7.81 -36.87 -13.14
C MET A 1 -6.83 -36.58 -12.04
N LEU A 2 -6.36 -35.35 -11.97
CA LEU A 2 -5.36 -34.92 -10.99
C LEU A 2 -6.05 -33.89 -10.08
N HIS A 3 -6.25 -34.28 -8.82
CA HIS A 3 -6.88 -33.42 -7.80
C HIS A 3 -5.86 -32.37 -7.35
N ILE A 4 -6.02 -31.14 -7.82
CA ILE A 4 -5.28 -29.99 -7.30
C ILE A 4 -5.88 -29.62 -5.94
N ARG A 5 -5.20 -29.98 -4.86
CA ARG A 5 -5.52 -29.51 -3.50
C ARG A 5 -5.17 -28.04 -3.41
N LYS A 6 -6.19 -27.19 -3.31
CA LYS A 6 -6.06 -25.77 -2.95
C LYS A 6 -5.51 -25.69 -1.53
N VAL A 7 -4.26 -25.29 -1.38
CA VAL A 7 -3.72 -24.86 -0.08
C VAL A 7 -4.13 -23.41 0.09
N VAL A 8 -5.24 -23.19 0.77
CA VAL A 8 -5.63 -21.88 1.28
C VAL A 8 -4.89 -21.71 2.59
N ALA A 9 -3.83 -20.93 2.59
CA ALA A 9 -3.23 -20.45 3.82
C ALA A 9 -4.15 -19.35 4.39
N ALA A 10 -5.14 -19.77 5.18
CA ALA A 10 -5.93 -18.86 5.97
C ALA A 10 -5.06 -18.37 7.14
N LEU A 11 -4.58 -17.13 7.07
CA LEU A 11 -4.06 -16.44 8.24
C LEU A 11 -5.27 -16.09 9.12
N SER A 12 -5.63 -16.98 10.02
CA SER A 12 -6.62 -16.73 11.07
C SER A 12 -6.00 -15.77 12.08
N VAL A 13 -6.36 -14.49 11.98
CA VAL A 13 -6.19 -13.53 13.08
C VAL A 13 -7.19 -13.95 14.16
N GLY A 14 -6.73 -14.76 15.08
CA GLY A 14 -7.49 -15.17 16.27
C GLY A 14 -7.71 -13.95 17.15
N ALA A 15 -8.96 -13.53 17.30
CA ALA A 15 -9.39 -12.60 18.32
C ALA A 15 -9.21 -13.26 19.70
N LEU A 16 -8.20 -12.86 20.45
CA LEU A 16 -8.09 -13.11 21.89
C LEU A 16 -8.74 -11.96 22.64
N LEU A 17 -10.06 -12.03 22.77
CA LEU A 17 -10.81 -11.32 23.79
C LEU A 17 -10.94 -12.26 25.00
N SER A 18 -10.18 -11.97 26.08
CA SER A 18 -10.69 -12.13 27.45
C SER A 18 -9.57 -11.88 28.46
N GLY A 19 -9.81 -10.98 29.37
CA GLY A 19 -8.93 -10.70 30.51
C GLY A 19 -9.42 -9.50 31.28
N CYS A 20 -10.66 -9.57 31.80
CA CYS A 20 -11.12 -8.65 32.84
C CYS A 20 -10.39 -9.05 34.14
N GLY A 21 -9.32 -8.35 34.48
CA GLY A 21 -8.59 -8.45 35.73
C GLY A 21 -8.37 -7.06 36.28
N GLY A 22 -9.14 -6.67 37.31
CA GLY A 22 -8.95 -5.41 38.02
C GLY A 22 -7.58 -5.37 38.69
N GLY A 23 -6.75 -4.44 38.27
CA GLY A 23 -5.53 -4.02 38.90
C GLY A 23 -5.34 -2.56 38.58
N ASN A 24 -5.29 -1.69 39.63
CA ASN A 24 -4.89 -0.30 39.51
C ASN A 24 -3.41 -0.20 39.12
N GLY A 25 -3.07 -0.65 37.91
CA GLY A 25 -1.81 -0.34 37.23
C GLY A 25 -2.12 0.80 36.28
N ALA A 26 -1.37 1.89 36.37
CA ALA A 26 -1.36 2.91 35.32
C ALA A 26 -1.19 2.18 33.99
N SER A 27 -2.23 2.16 33.17
CA SER A 27 -2.15 1.64 31.82
C SER A 27 -1.12 2.50 31.11
N ASN A 28 0.09 1.97 30.91
CA ASN A 28 1.05 2.51 29.97
C ASN A 28 0.42 2.39 28.56
N LEU A 29 -0.56 3.27 28.29
CA LEU A 29 -1.05 3.46 26.94
C LEU A 29 0.17 3.87 26.13
N LEU A 30 0.59 3.00 25.24
CA LEU A 30 1.62 3.32 24.27
C LEU A 30 1.22 4.64 23.61
N PRO A 31 2.11 5.64 23.56
CA PRO A 31 1.79 6.92 22.96
C PRO A 31 1.32 6.70 21.53
N GLY A 32 0.21 7.32 21.16
CA GLY A 32 -0.26 7.28 19.77
C GLY A 32 0.75 7.97 18.87
N PHE A 33 1.15 7.29 17.79
CA PHE A 33 2.01 7.88 16.78
C PHE A 33 1.17 8.74 15.84
N PRO A 34 1.51 10.01 15.59
CA PRO A 34 0.83 10.82 14.60
C PRO A 34 1.11 10.25 13.21
N ILE A 35 0.07 9.87 12.48
CA ILE A 35 0.18 9.22 11.16
C ILE A 35 -0.22 10.17 10.04
N GLN A 36 -1.29 10.91 10.24
CA GLN A 36 -1.86 11.77 9.19
C GLN A 36 -0.83 12.80 8.70
N VAL A 37 -0.14 13.48 9.62
CA VAL A 37 0.81 14.55 9.29
C VAL A 37 1.98 14.04 8.45
N PRO A 38 2.75 13.00 8.85
CA PRO A 38 3.86 12.50 8.04
C PRO A 38 3.42 11.90 6.71
N MET A 39 2.23 11.27 6.65
CA MET A 39 1.72 10.74 5.38
C MET A 39 1.28 11.86 4.42
N GLN A 40 0.69 12.94 4.93
CA GLN A 40 0.39 14.12 4.12
C GLN A 40 1.65 14.82 3.62
N ALA A 41 2.73 14.82 4.38
CA ALA A 41 3.99 15.44 3.99
C ALA A 41 4.55 14.84 2.69
N PHE A 42 4.37 13.55 2.42
CA PHE A 42 4.77 12.94 1.15
C PHE A 42 4.15 13.63 -0.06
N TYR A 43 2.90 14.04 0.06
CA TYR A 43 2.18 14.72 -1.02
C TYR A 43 2.42 16.22 -1.02
N THR A 44 2.59 16.83 0.15
CA THR A 44 2.80 18.28 0.28
C THR A 44 4.17 18.69 -0.25
N THR A 45 5.23 17.99 0.18
CA THR A 45 6.63 18.33 -0.13
C THR A 45 7.23 17.48 -1.24
N GLY A 46 6.55 16.41 -1.63
CA GLY A 46 7.11 15.35 -2.45
C GLY A 46 7.99 14.40 -1.63
N PHE A 47 8.25 13.24 -2.20
CA PHE A 47 9.01 12.16 -1.58
C PHE A 47 9.79 11.39 -2.63
N THR A 48 11.02 11.01 -2.31
CA THR A 48 11.78 10.01 -3.07
C THR A 48 12.26 8.95 -2.09
N SER A 49 11.94 7.69 -2.35
CA SER A 49 12.40 6.58 -1.50
C SER A 49 13.92 6.44 -1.58
N PRO A 50 14.55 5.82 -0.58
CA PRO A 50 15.85 5.21 -0.77
C PRO A 50 15.81 4.24 -1.96
N THR A 51 16.96 3.89 -2.52
CA THR A 51 17.05 2.77 -3.45
C THR A 51 16.80 1.48 -2.66
N LEU A 52 15.67 0.83 -2.93
CA LEU A 52 15.32 -0.45 -2.34
C LEU A 52 15.92 -1.56 -3.19
N SER A 53 16.53 -2.58 -2.56
CA SER A 53 17.12 -3.73 -3.25
C SER A 53 16.18 -4.92 -3.25
N ALA A 54 16.15 -5.71 -4.31
CA ALA A 54 15.37 -6.94 -4.36
C ALA A 54 15.90 -7.92 -3.30
N SER A 55 15.03 -8.29 -2.35
CA SER A 55 15.37 -9.18 -1.24
C SER A 55 14.77 -10.58 -1.38
N GLY A 56 13.77 -10.74 -2.25
CA GLY A 56 13.13 -12.02 -2.51
C GLY A 56 12.21 -11.96 -3.72
N ILE A 57 12.21 -13.04 -4.49
CA ILE A 57 11.27 -13.26 -5.57
C ILE A 57 10.84 -14.71 -5.49
N ALA A 58 9.56 -14.92 -5.25
CA ALA A 58 8.94 -16.23 -5.25
C ALA A 58 7.99 -16.36 -6.44
N ALA A 59 8.09 -17.48 -7.15
CA ALA A 59 7.14 -17.87 -8.16
C ALA A 59 6.63 -19.27 -7.82
N GLY A 60 5.37 -19.38 -7.41
CA GLY A 60 4.83 -20.61 -6.86
C GLY A 60 5.53 -20.98 -5.56
N SER A 61 6.08 -22.21 -5.48
CA SER A 61 6.82 -22.69 -4.31
C SER A 61 8.35 -22.46 -4.40
N THR A 62 8.84 -21.87 -5.49
CA THR A 62 10.27 -21.69 -5.74
C THR A 62 10.66 -20.25 -5.39
N ILE A 63 11.51 -20.09 -4.38
CA ILE A 63 12.15 -18.80 -4.08
C ILE A 63 13.43 -18.72 -4.90
N THR A 64 13.54 -17.67 -5.70
CA THR A 64 14.74 -17.40 -6.51
C THR A 64 15.37 -16.11 -6.01
N PRO A 65 16.69 -16.08 -5.77
CA PRO A 65 17.36 -14.81 -5.53
C PRO A 65 17.15 -13.90 -6.74
N GLY A 66 16.51 -12.76 -6.52
CA GLY A 66 16.39 -11.72 -7.51
C GLY A 66 17.45 -10.65 -7.29
N THR A 67 17.95 -10.08 -8.37
CA THR A 67 18.76 -8.86 -8.31
C THR A 67 17.97 -7.74 -8.92
N GLY A 68 17.95 -6.59 -8.29
CA GLY A 68 17.27 -5.41 -8.79
C GLY A 68 17.10 -4.34 -7.75
N THR A 69 16.71 -3.18 -8.20
CA THR A 69 16.45 -2.04 -7.33
C THR A 69 15.11 -1.40 -7.71
N GLU A 70 14.50 -0.72 -6.75
CA GLU A 70 13.31 0.08 -6.97
C GLU A 70 13.48 1.45 -6.32
N VAL A 71 13.05 2.50 -7.01
CA VAL A 71 12.94 3.86 -6.47
C VAL A 71 11.54 4.38 -6.75
N ILE A 72 10.88 4.85 -5.71
CA ILE A 72 9.55 5.47 -5.79
C ILE A 72 9.70 6.97 -5.58
N THR A 73 9.22 7.74 -6.53
CA THR A 73 9.15 9.21 -6.43
C THR A 73 7.70 9.65 -6.45
N ILE A 74 7.33 10.52 -5.51
CA ILE A 74 6.05 11.23 -5.45
C ILE A 74 6.37 12.71 -5.52
N ASN A 75 5.88 13.40 -6.55
CA ASN A 75 6.10 14.83 -6.68
C ASN A 75 5.21 15.62 -5.72
N ALA A 76 5.66 16.81 -5.34
CA ALA A 76 4.84 17.71 -4.53
C ALA A 76 3.49 18.00 -5.21
N ALA A 77 2.43 18.00 -4.42
CA ALA A 77 1.08 18.21 -4.94
C ALA A 77 0.91 19.64 -5.48
N THR A 78 0.19 19.73 -6.57
CA THR A 78 -0.19 20.99 -7.24
C THR A 78 -1.71 21.09 -7.36
N ALA A 79 -2.23 22.26 -7.70
CA ALA A 79 -3.65 22.41 -7.97
C ALA A 79 -4.07 21.50 -9.12
N SER A 80 -5.24 20.86 -8.99
CA SER A 80 -5.83 20.01 -10.03
C SER A 80 -7.13 20.61 -10.53
N SER A 81 -7.30 20.54 -11.85
CA SER A 81 -8.55 20.89 -12.51
C SER A 81 -9.12 19.78 -13.38
N THR A 82 -8.43 18.65 -13.48
CA THR A 82 -8.71 17.62 -14.50
C THR A 82 -9.48 16.41 -14.02
N PHE A 83 -9.39 16.05 -12.73
CA PHE A 83 -10.10 14.91 -12.17
C PHE A 83 -11.33 15.39 -11.39
N THR A 84 -12.51 15.08 -11.89
CA THR A 84 -13.78 15.61 -11.36
C THR A 84 -14.46 14.71 -10.32
N ALA A 85 -13.71 13.91 -9.56
CA ALA A 85 -14.27 13.34 -8.34
C ALA A 85 -14.64 14.47 -7.37
N ALA A 86 -15.79 14.36 -6.70
CA ALA A 86 -16.28 15.41 -5.79
C ALA A 86 -15.20 15.78 -4.76
N GLY A 87 -14.93 17.08 -4.63
CA GLY A 87 -13.96 17.62 -3.67
C GLY A 87 -12.49 17.54 -4.08
N THR A 88 -12.15 17.07 -5.29
CA THR A 88 -10.76 17.08 -5.76
C THR A 88 -10.28 18.52 -6.00
N SER A 89 -9.13 18.86 -5.42
CA SER A 89 -8.50 20.18 -5.58
C SER A 89 -6.99 20.10 -5.79
N LEU A 90 -6.37 18.95 -5.50
CA LEU A 90 -4.93 18.72 -5.56
C LEU A 90 -4.62 17.47 -6.36
N GLN A 91 -3.46 17.46 -7.03
CA GLN A 91 -2.91 16.29 -7.71
C GLN A 91 -1.41 16.16 -7.45
N SER A 92 -0.90 14.93 -7.45
CA SER A 92 0.51 14.60 -7.36
C SER A 92 0.83 13.46 -8.31
N THR A 93 1.84 13.60 -9.13
CA THR A 93 2.33 12.49 -9.96
C THR A 93 3.25 11.60 -9.16
N TYR A 94 3.15 10.30 -9.39
CA TYR A 94 4.10 9.33 -8.85
C TYR A 94 4.81 8.60 -9.97
N THR A 95 6.03 8.17 -9.70
CA THR A 95 6.85 7.36 -10.61
C THR A 95 7.52 6.26 -9.81
N ILE A 96 7.43 5.04 -10.33
CA ILE A 96 8.14 3.87 -9.79
C ILE A 96 9.12 3.44 -10.87
N ILE A 97 10.40 3.44 -10.55
CA ILE A 97 11.47 3.03 -11.45
C ILE A 97 12.07 1.74 -10.89
N PRO A 98 11.62 0.57 -11.35
CA PRO A 98 12.27 -0.67 -11.00
C PRO A 98 13.41 -0.95 -11.98
N SER A 99 14.53 -1.39 -11.47
CA SER A 99 15.64 -1.94 -12.23
C SER A 99 15.84 -3.37 -11.77
N SER A 100 15.08 -4.32 -12.32
CA SER A 100 15.22 -5.71 -11.91
C SER A 100 15.28 -6.67 -13.09
N THR A 101 16.25 -7.58 -13.02
CA THR A 101 16.28 -8.79 -13.84
C THR A 101 16.01 -9.97 -12.91
N VAL A 102 14.87 -10.60 -13.04
CA VAL A 102 14.59 -11.85 -12.33
C VAL A 102 15.07 -13.00 -13.20
N GLN A 103 16.09 -13.71 -12.77
CA GLN A 103 16.49 -14.96 -13.37
C GLN A 103 15.95 -16.10 -12.51
N THR A 104 15.20 -17.02 -13.09
CA THR A 104 14.88 -18.29 -12.47
C THR A 104 15.80 -19.38 -13.02
N THR A 105 16.19 -20.33 -12.19
CA THR A 105 17.11 -21.42 -12.58
C THR A 105 16.49 -22.44 -13.54
N SER A 106 15.21 -22.38 -13.83
CA SER A 106 14.48 -23.34 -14.68
C SER A 106 13.88 -22.75 -15.96
N GLY A 107 14.28 -21.55 -16.32
CA GLY A 107 13.81 -20.85 -17.49
C GLY A 107 13.66 -19.38 -17.17
N SER A 108 14.29 -18.54 -17.97
CA SER A 108 14.31 -17.09 -17.76
C SER A 108 12.90 -16.54 -17.83
N VAL A 109 12.25 -16.35 -16.67
CA VAL A 109 11.15 -15.44 -16.60
C VAL A 109 11.79 -14.05 -16.42
N TYR A 110 12.03 -13.40 -17.53
CA TYR A 110 12.39 -12.00 -17.51
C TYR A 110 11.13 -11.25 -17.06
N LEU A 111 11.10 -10.81 -15.81
CA LEU A 111 10.49 -9.52 -15.59
C LEU A 111 11.47 -8.56 -16.29
N SER A 112 11.23 -8.33 -17.57
CA SER A 112 11.89 -7.29 -18.37
C SER A 112 12.03 -6.05 -17.49
N PRO A 113 13.07 -5.19 -17.66
CA PRO A 113 13.18 -3.96 -16.92
C PRO A 113 11.77 -3.36 -16.92
N VAL A 114 11.11 -3.43 -15.78
CA VAL A 114 9.68 -3.11 -15.68
C VAL A 114 9.63 -1.67 -16.10
N ALA A 115 8.87 -1.40 -17.14
CA ALA A 115 8.71 -0.05 -17.65
C ALA A 115 8.39 0.87 -16.46
N THR A 116 9.05 2.01 -16.41
CA THR A 116 8.76 3.05 -15.42
C THR A 116 7.25 3.18 -15.28
N THR A 117 6.74 2.84 -14.11
CA THR A 117 5.32 2.93 -13.80
C THR A 117 5.04 4.34 -13.34
N ALA A 118 4.13 5.03 -13.98
CA ALA A 118 3.77 6.39 -13.60
C ALA A 118 2.25 6.54 -13.52
N GLY A 119 1.78 7.38 -12.62
CA GLY A 119 0.37 7.70 -12.49
C GLY A 119 0.16 9.01 -11.75
N THR A 120 -1.08 9.31 -11.42
CA THR A 120 -1.42 10.55 -10.74
C THR A 120 -2.40 10.29 -9.61
N TYR A 121 -2.05 10.73 -8.41
CA TYR A 121 -2.95 10.76 -7.25
C TYR A 121 -3.73 12.08 -7.22
N TYR A 122 -4.98 12.01 -6.79
CA TYR A 122 -5.88 13.14 -6.63
C TYR A 122 -6.40 13.20 -5.18
N PHE A 123 -6.45 14.41 -4.64
CA PHE A 123 -6.79 14.66 -3.25
C PHE A 123 -7.76 15.83 -3.11
N ASN A 124 -8.46 15.88 -1.99
CA ASN A 124 -9.10 17.09 -1.52
C ASN A 124 -8.08 18.04 -0.87
N SER A 125 -8.51 19.22 -0.44
CA SER A 125 -7.67 20.21 0.23
C SER A 125 -7.02 19.72 1.54
N GLY A 126 -7.56 18.68 2.16
CA GLY A 126 -7.01 18.02 3.35
C GLY A 126 -6.12 16.81 3.04
N TYR A 127 -5.71 16.64 1.79
CA TYR A 127 -4.90 15.50 1.32
C TYR A 127 -5.55 14.11 1.53
N SER A 128 -6.86 14.06 1.66
CA SER A 128 -7.58 12.79 1.62
C SER A 128 -7.71 12.32 0.17
N PRO A 129 -7.44 11.04 -0.15
CA PRO A 129 -7.41 10.56 -1.53
C PRO A 129 -8.83 10.54 -2.13
N THR A 130 -9.04 11.25 -3.23
CA THR A 130 -10.31 11.28 -3.98
C THR A 130 -10.28 10.35 -5.19
N GLY A 131 -9.09 9.93 -5.61
CA GLY A 131 -8.89 8.98 -6.69
C GLY A 131 -7.46 8.98 -7.21
N TYR A 132 -7.23 8.24 -8.28
CA TYR A 132 -5.97 8.22 -8.99
C TYR A 132 -6.14 7.72 -10.42
N ILE A 133 -5.16 8.02 -11.27
CA ILE A 133 -4.97 7.37 -12.57
C ILE A 133 -3.79 6.42 -12.41
N ASP A 134 -4.00 5.14 -12.71
CA ASP A 134 -2.95 4.13 -12.64
C ASP A 134 -2.04 4.17 -13.87
N SER A 135 -0.98 3.37 -13.87
CA SER A 135 -0.02 3.28 -14.97
C SER A 135 -0.58 2.72 -16.27
N ASN A 136 -1.74 2.08 -16.22
CA ASN A 136 -2.46 1.58 -17.39
C ASN A 136 -3.45 2.62 -17.95
N GLY A 137 -3.53 3.79 -17.32
CA GLY A 137 -4.47 4.84 -17.68
C GLY A 137 -5.89 4.62 -17.15
N ASN A 138 -6.09 3.66 -16.23
CA ASN A 138 -7.40 3.47 -15.61
C ASN A 138 -7.66 4.58 -14.58
N TYR A 139 -8.90 5.03 -14.56
CA TYR A 139 -9.40 6.09 -13.68
C TYR A 139 -10.04 5.46 -12.44
N CYS A 140 -9.35 5.52 -11.30
CA CYS A 140 -9.83 4.96 -10.05
C CYS A 140 -10.46 6.05 -9.18
N LYS A 141 -11.78 5.98 -9.01
CA LYS A 141 -12.56 6.95 -8.22
C LYS A 141 -12.88 6.38 -6.85
N THR A 142 -12.64 7.16 -5.81
CA THR A 142 -13.03 6.80 -4.44
C THR A 142 -14.54 6.68 -4.32
N ILE A 143 -15.01 5.56 -3.81
CA ILE A 143 -16.42 5.29 -3.49
C ILE A 143 -16.68 5.36 -1.98
N ASN A 144 -15.71 4.96 -1.17
CA ASN A 144 -15.73 5.15 0.28
C ASN A 144 -14.38 5.73 0.74
N LEU A 145 -14.42 6.82 1.48
CA LEU A 145 -13.26 7.52 2.02
C LEU A 145 -13.34 7.59 3.54
N TYR A 146 -12.36 6.99 4.20
CA TYR A 146 -12.20 7.06 5.67
C TYR A 146 -11.01 7.96 6.05
N GLY A 147 -10.01 8.07 5.15
CA GLY A 147 -8.79 8.85 5.36
C GLY A 147 -7.78 8.17 6.28
N PHE A 148 -6.64 8.83 6.45
CA PHE A 148 -5.64 8.41 7.44
C PHE A 148 -6.09 8.79 8.84
N PRO A 149 -6.02 7.86 9.83
CA PRO A 149 -6.21 8.20 11.23
C PRO A 149 -5.21 9.28 11.69
N ALA A 150 -5.64 10.15 12.59
CA ALA A 150 -4.74 11.18 13.14
C ALA A 150 -3.55 10.55 13.87
N THR A 151 -3.83 9.52 14.69
CA THR A 151 -2.83 8.79 15.48
C THR A 151 -3.14 7.29 15.45
N LEU A 152 -2.10 6.47 15.56
CA LEU A 152 -2.21 5.02 15.69
C LEU A 152 -1.24 4.49 16.77
N THR A 153 -1.61 3.37 17.36
CA THR A 153 -0.73 2.53 18.19
C THR A 153 -0.37 1.24 17.43
N ALA A 154 0.50 0.42 17.96
CA ALA A 154 0.77 -0.90 17.38
C ALA A 154 -0.49 -1.81 17.41
N GLN A 155 -0.56 -2.75 16.46
CA GLN A 155 -1.65 -3.75 16.34
C GLN A 155 -3.02 -3.14 15.99
N GLN A 156 -3.04 -2.04 15.28
CA GLN A 156 -4.26 -1.47 14.71
C GLN A 156 -4.32 -1.71 13.21
N SER A 157 -5.53 -1.79 12.67
CA SER A 157 -5.77 -1.92 11.24
C SER A 157 -7.09 -1.28 10.85
N GLY A 158 -7.22 -0.93 9.58
CA GLY A 158 -8.45 -0.35 9.05
C GLY A 158 -8.36 -0.05 7.56
N ILE A 159 -9.43 0.52 7.05
CA ILE A 159 -9.57 0.91 5.65
C ILE A 159 -9.33 2.43 5.55
N ILE A 160 -8.54 2.86 4.58
CA ILE A 160 -8.32 4.27 4.25
C ILE A 160 -9.30 4.70 3.16
N ALA A 161 -9.40 3.91 2.09
CA ALA A 161 -10.27 4.21 0.97
C ALA A 161 -10.63 2.95 0.17
N THR A 162 -11.76 3.02 -0.53
CA THR A 162 -12.16 2.04 -1.53
C THR A 162 -12.40 2.74 -2.85
N TYR A 163 -11.92 2.15 -3.95
CA TYR A 163 -11.99 2.74 -5.29
C TYR A 163 -12.69 1.78 -6.25
N ASN A 164 -13.46 2.34 -7.19
CA ASN A 164 -13.80 1.66 -8.43
C ASN A 164 -12.92 2.21 -9.54
N CYS A 165 -12.30 1.31 -10.30
CA CYS A 165 -11.43 1.64 -11.42
C CYS A 165 -12.15 1.40 -12.74
N TYR A 166 -11.98 2.33 -13.68
CA TYR A 166 -12.67 2.38 -14.96
C TYR A 166 -11.66 2.55 -16.09
N SER A 167 -11.86 1.87 -17.20
CA SER A 167 -11.00 2.00 -18.39
C SER A 167 -11.19 3.33 -19.13
N ASN A 168 -12.35 4.00 -18.94
CA ASN A 168 -12.66 5.23 -19.64
C ASN A 168 -13.24 6.29 -18.71
N TYR A 169 -12.83 7.52 -18.96
CA TYR A 169 -13.40 8.71 -18.39
C TYR A 169 -13.56 9.79 -19.46
N SER A 170 -14.76 10.30 -19.65
CA SER A 170 -15.05 11.36 -20.62
C SER A 170 -16.20 12.23 -20.13
N ALA A 171 -16.04 13.54 -20.21
CA ALA A 171 -17.06 14.53 -19.87
C ALA A 171 -17.74 14.30 -18.50
N GLY A 172 -16.98 13.86 -17.50
CA GLY A 172 -17.50 13.60 -16.15
C GLY A 172 -18.12 12.20 -15.95
N VAL A 173 -18.16 11.36 -17.00
CA VAL A 173 -18.74 10.01 -16.96
C VAL A 173 -17.63 8.96 -16.92
N PHE A 174 -17.70 8.07 -15.93
CA PHE A 174 -16.85 6.88 -15.80
C PHE A 174 -17.55 5.68 -16.42
N SER A 175 -16.85 4.90 -17.21
CA SER A 175 -17.39 3.69 -17.85
C SER A 175 -16.34 2.59 -17.99
N GLY A 176 -16.81 1.34 -18.18
CA GLY A 176 -15.94 0.18 -18.30
C GLY A 176 -15.26 -0.17 -16.97
N THR A 177 -16.03 -0.54 -15.93
CA THR A 177 -15.47 -1.01 -14.65
C THR A 177 -14.52 -2.18 -14.88
N VAL A 178 -13.26 -2.04 -14.51
CA VAL A 178 -12.22 -3.06 -14.70
C VAL A 178 -11.84 -3.73 -13.37
N SER A 179 -11.89 -3.01 -12.25
CA SER A 179 -11.54 -3.54 -10.94
C SER A 179 -12.12 -2.69 -9.80
N THR A 180 -12.14 -3.28 -8.62
CA THR A 180 -12.31 -2.54 -7.36
C THR A 180 -11.02 -2.65 -6.58
N GLN A 181 -10.62 -1.58 -5.89
CA GLN A 181 -9.43 -1.58 -5.08
C GLN A 181 -9.74 -1.09 -3.67
N GLN A 182 -9.01 -1.62 -2.70
CA GLN A 182 -9.13 -1.23 -1.31
C GLN A 182 -7.76 -0.91 -0.73
N LEU A 183 -7.59 0.33 -0.26
CA LEU A 183 -6.41 0.76 0.47
C LEU A 183 -6.64 0.58 1.96
N ASN A 184 -5.85 -0.28 2.56
CA ASN A 184 -5.90 -0.63 3.97
C ASN A 184 -4.62 -0.19 4.68
N TYR A 185 -4.67 -0.11 6.00
CA TYR A 185 -3.49 0.01 6.84
C TYR A 185 -3.45 -1.07 7.92
N ALA A 186 -2.24 -1.44 8.33
CA ALA A 186 -1.96 -2.21 9.53
C ALA A 186 -0.72 -1.65 10.22
N THR A 187 -0.66 -1.73 11.54
CA THR A 187 0.47 -1.23 12.33
C THR A 187 1.07 -2.33 13.19
N PHE A 188 2.39 -2.29 13.31
CA PHE A 188 3.17 -3.22 14.12
C PHE A 188 4.14 -2.45 15.00
N ALA A 189 4.59 -3.08 16.10
CA ALA A 189 5.65 -2.52 16.91
C ALA A 189 6.90 -2.30 16.03
N GLY A 190 7.52 -1.15 16.16
CA GLY A 190 8.79 -0.88 15.50
C GLY A 190 9.95 -1.59 16.21
N SER A 191 11.13 -1.49 15.63
CA SER A 191 12.36 -2.11 16.15
C SER A 191 13.01 -1.35 17.33
N SER A 192 12.41 -0.23 17.76
CA SER A 192 12.94 0.56 18.89
C SER A 192 12.88 -0.22 20.20
N THR A 193 14.01 -0.31 20.88
CA THR A 193 14.11 -0.86 22.25
C THR A 193 13.84 0.21 23.33
N ALA A 194 13.59 1.45 22.93
CA ALA A 194 13.28 2.54 23.86
C ALA A 194 11.93 2.33 24.54
N THR A 195 11.80 2.80 25.78
CA THR A 195 10.55 2.77 26.51
C THR A 195 10.19 4.20 26.94
N PRO A 196 9.14 4.81 26.37
CA PRO A 196 8.23 4.26 25.32
C PRO A 196 8.92 4.09 23.96
N PRO A 197 8.39 3.23 23.08
CA PRO A 197 8.95 3.02 21.74
C PRO A 197 8.89 4.33 20.94
N THR A 198 9.95 4.59 20.16
CA THR A 198 10.08 5.82 19.35
C THR A 198 9.67 5.62 17.90
N ASN A 199 9.39 4.38 17.47
CA ASN A 199 8.97 4.09 16.11
C ASN A 199 7.83 3.06 16.04
N LEU A 200 7.09 3.11 14.94
CA LEU A 200 5.97 2.24 14.59
C LEU A 200 6.13 1.84 13.12
N ASN A 201 5.91 0.58 12.81
CA ASN A 201 5.81 0.13 11.42
C ASN A 201 4.36 0.29 10.95
N LEU A 202 4.17 1.05 9.87
CA LEU A 202 2.90 1.22 9.16
C LEU A 202 2.99 0.47 7.83
N VAL A 203 2.10 -0.50 7.63
CA VAL A 203 1.95 -1.19 6.35
C VAL A 203 0.71 -0.68 5.67
N LEU A 204 0.86 -0.13 4.49
CA LEU A 204 -0.24 0.16 3.58
C LEU A 204 -0.39 -1.00 2.61
N THR A 205 -1.61 -1.46 2.41
CA THR A 205 -1.93 -2.54 1.47
C THR A 205 -2.97 -2.05 0.48
N ASN A 206 -2.61 -2.05 -0.80
CA ASN A 206 -3.57 -1.85 -1.88
C ASN A 206 -3.95 -3.20 -2.46
N THR A 207 -5.17 -3.66 -2.20
CA THR A 207 -5.72 -4.92 -2.70
C THR A 207 -6.59 -4.64 -3.91
N THR A 208 -6.29 -5.29 -5.03
CA THR A 208 -7.08 -5.22 -6.27
C THR A 208 -7.95 -6.45 -6.41
N TYR A 209 -9.23 -6.23 -6.65
CA TYR A 209 -10.24 -7.25 -6.91
C TYR A 209 -10.70 -7.20 -8.36
N SER A 210 -10.92 -8.35 -8.99
CA SER A 210 -11.50 -8.38 -10.34
C SER A 210 -12.97 -7.95 -10.31
N GLY A 211 -13.34 -7.02 -11.21
CA GLY A 211 -14.70 -6.49 -11.30
C GLY A 211 -15.09 -5.54 -10.17
N SER A 212 -16.38 -5.44 -9.88
CA SER A 212 -16.97 -4.45 -8.97
C SER A 212 -17.26 -4.96 -7.55
N VAL A 213 -16.83 -6.18 -7.21
CA VAL A 213 -17.16 -6.83 -5.93
C VAL A 213 -15.89 -7.09 -5.13
N ILE A 214 -15.90 -6.68 -3.86
CA ILE A 214 -14.84 -6.99 -2.90
C ILE A 214 -15.10 -8.39 -2.34
N SER A 215 -14.35 -9.38 -2.80
CA SER A 215 -14.43 -10.76 -2.36
C SER A 215 -13.06 -11.42 -2.33
N PRO A 216 -12.71 -12.16 -1.27
CA PRO A 216 -11.41 -12.85 -1.19
C PRO A 216 -11.11 -13.76 -2.39
N GLY A 217 -12.13 -14.34 -3.02
CA GLY A 217 -11.97 -15.19 -4.20
C GLY A 217 -11.68 -14.43 -5.49
N GLN A 218 -11.71 -13.09 -5.47
CA GLN A 218 -11.50 -12.23 -6.62
C GLN A 218 -10.24 -11.36 -6.50
N ILE A 219 -9.39 -11.61 -5.52
CA ILE A 219 -8.12 -10.89 -5.38
C ILE A 219 -7.21 -11.24 -6.57
N VAL A 220 -6.78 -10.20 -7.30
CA VAL A 220 -5.85 -10.30 -8.42
C VAL A 220 -4.44 -9.89 -8.02
N SER A 221 -4.32 -8.90 -7.14
CA SER A 221 -3.02 -8.45 -6.63
C SER A 221 -3.13 -7.79 -5.27
N ASN A 222 -2.03 -7.85 -4.51
CA ASN A 222 -1.79 -7.03 -3.34
C ASN A 222 -0.47 -6.29 -3.52
N VAL A 223 -0.45 -5.01 -3.21
CA VAL A 223 0.78 -4.21 -3.14
C VAL A 223 0.90 -3.68 -1.73
N TYR A 224 2.02 -3.98 -1.09
CA TYR A 224 2.32 -3.56 0.28
C TYR A 224 3.43 -2.52 0.25
N GLN A 225 3.28 -1.48 1.06
CA GLN A 225 4.30 -0.48 1.33
C GLN A 225 4.49 -0.38 2.84
N THR A 226 5.71 -0.65 3.31
CA THR A 226 6.03 -0.58 4.74
C THR A 226 6.81 0.68 5.03
N PHE A 227 6.28 1.48 5.94
CA PHE A 227 6.88 2.70 6.44
C PHE A 227 7.30 2.54 7.89
N VAL A 228 8.43 3.12 8.26
CA VAL A 228 8.79 3.38 9.66
C VAL A 228 8.32 4.79 9.99
N ILE A 229 7.42 4.89 10.94
CA ILE A 229 6.98 6.16 11.51
C ILE A 229 7.79 6.40 12.77
N THR A 230 8.59 7.45 12.77
CA THR A 230 9.43 7.82 13.92
C THR A 230 8.90 9.09 14.57
N SER A 231 8.56 9.01 15.86
CA SER A 231 8.15 10.18 16.63
C SER A 231 9.35 11.13 16.82
N THR A 232 9.17 12.38 16.47
CA THR A 232 10.19 13.43 16.62
C THR A 232 9.85 14.45 17.70
N GLY A 233 8.71 14.27 18.36
CA GLY A 233 8.22 15.12 19.44
C GLY A 233 6.73 14.94 19.69
N THR A 234 6.14 15.77 20.49
CA THR A 234 4.70 15.74 20.76
C THR A 234 3.92 16.10 19.48
N ASN A 235 3.12 15.16 18.98
CA ASN A 235 2.32 15.30 17.76
C ASN A 235 3.13 15.51 16.47
N THR A 236 4.42 15.20 16.47
CA THR A 236 5.28 15.28 15.28
C THR A 236 5.94 13.93 15.02
N ALA A 237 6.00 13.54 13.75
CA ALA A 237 6.67 12.32 13.32
C ALA A 237 7.18 12.47 11.88
N THR A 238 8.12 11.63 11.52
CA THR A 238 8.58 11.42 10.14
C THR A 238 8.18 10.02 9.69
N ALA A 239 8.03 9.84 8.38
CA ALA A 239 7.80 8.55 7.79
C ALA A 239 8.90 8.25 6.77
N SER A 240 9.39 7.02 6.74
CA SER A 240 10.35 6.53 5.75
C SER A 240 9.86 5.22 5.17
N LEU A 241 9.81 5.12 3.86
CA LEU A 241 9.50 3.86 3.16
C LEU A 241 10.74 2.96 3.23
N ILE A 242 10.57 1.74 3.74
CA ILE A 242 11.67 0.79 3.93
C ILE A 242 11.48 -0.51 3.16
N LYS A 243 10.28 -0.79 2.68
CA LYS A 243 9.96 -2.03 1.97
C LYS A 243 8.77 -1.84 1.05
N THR A 244 8.82 -2.46 -0.12
CA THR A 244 7.67 -2.72 -0.97
C THR A 244 7.55 -4.21 -1.23
N GLU A 245 6.33 -4.70 -1.42
CA GLU A 245 6.05 -6.08 -1.75
C GLU A 245 4.86 -6.13 -2.70
N SER A 246 4.98 -6.90 -3.78
CA SER A 246 3.93 -7.07 -4.77
C SER A 246 3.59 -8.55 -4.93
N GLN A 247 2.35 -8.90 -4.65
CA GLN A 247 1.81 -10.25 -4.80
C GLN A 247 0.75 -10.24 -5.90
N PHE A 248 0.92 -11.09 -6.91
CA PHE A 248 -0.01 -11.20 -8.03
C PHE A 248 0.07 -12.57 -8.69
N THR A 249 -0.90 -12.88 -9.54
CA THR A 249 -0.91 -14.11 -10.35
C THR A 249 -0.68 -13.76 -11.81
N SER A 250 0.32 -14.37 -12.43
CA SER A 250 0.61 -14.22 -13.86
C SER A 250 1.11 -15.52 -14.44
N GLY A 251 0.64 -15.88 -15.64
CA GLY A 251 1.03 -17.14 -16.29
C GLY A 251 0.67 -18.40 -15.51
N GLY A 252 -0.37 -18.35 -14.66
CA GLY A 252 -0.78 -19.46 -13.79
C GLY A 252 0.10 -19.66 -12.54
N LEU A 253 1.09 -18.79 -12.30
CA LEU A 253 1.95 -18.79 -11.12
C LEU A 253 1.59 -17.63 -10.20
N ALA A 254 1.66 -17.88 -8.89
CA ALA A 254 1.61 -16.83 -7.89
C ALA A 254 3.02 -16.23 -7.72
N TRP A 255 3.11 -14.91 -7.83
CA TRP A 255 4.34 -14.14 -7.68
C TRP A 255 4.33 -13.35 -6.40
N ASP A 256 5.47 -13.28 -5.75
CA ASP A 256 5.75 -12.43 -4.61
C ASP A 256 7.13 -11.78 -4.81
N ILE A 257 7.14 -10.46 -4.96
CA ILE A 257 8.36 -9.69 -5.24
C ILE A 257 8.53 -8.67 -4.12
N THR A 258 9.66 -8.75 -3.43
CA THR A 258 9.98 -7.85 -2.32
C THR A 258 11.23 -7.03 -2.62
N PHE A 259 11.16 -5.73 -2.36
CA PHE A 259 12.28 -4.78 -2.31
C PHE A 259 12.39 -4.17 -0.92
N GLN A 260 13.63 -4.07 -0.38
CA GLN A 260 13.90 -3.47 0.94
C GLN A 260 15.31 -2.86 1.03
#